data_aad692c29deb95fdde6d1ac0eb8526cc
#
_entry.id   aad692c29deb95fdde6d1ac0eb8526cc
#
_cell.length_a   1.000
_cell.length_b   1.000
_cell.length_c   1.000
_cell.angle_alpha   90.00
_cell.angle_beta   90.00
_cell.angle_gamma   90.00
#
_symmetry.space_group_name_H-M   'P 1'
#
loop_
_entity.id
_entity.type
_entity.pdbx_description
1 polymer ?
#
loop_
_entity_poly.entity_id
_entity_poly.type
_entity_poly.pdbx_seq_one_letter_code
_entity_poly.pdbx_strand_id
1 'polypeptide(L)'
;MVLVRFDEKKLSDITGVTEERLLKVPWLLGGEARREEGEIVMEFNPDRPDLYSIQGVSRAIRTYEGLEHFTKQEIRKEDLEVVSHPPAYRPYFSVGIVRGARVRNFIKEIIDFQEKIHLSIGRNRKLSSIGLHDLKKVKFPITYAEVTRDKKFIPLGEKEEVLISDFMKSNQKALEYGDLVPDKIPSLIDSDGRIFSLPPILNSSITTVTEDTEDILVDVEGTNKNAVDRTMILMLTALSYPSGTISTLKMNGKIVPEIEYQERNVSRQSIRKMLGYDLSGQEIHSSLDRMGYGFNGDSVVIPLYRTDIIADIDVIEDIFKGLGYDRVQRRKESFVSYGKADSLRSIESKLRHLLVGYDLNESVSSVLVNKRYIATYGFNDEGMEILNPVSQEQDMVRTRMSPSLMQTFMNNFRNPYPQRIYEIGSVFVEGREKDVLGIGIADRTASFSEIKGIFVGVLEDLGIEKYEIIRDEQAMYAPGRVAGIMIEKRKIGFFGEVHPRILRNIGMKMPVVMGELDIQEVMS
;
A
#
# COMPACT_ATOMS: atom_id res chain seq x y z
N MET A 1 -1.28 -3.04 -5.56
CA MET A 1 -1.43 -3.05 -7.03
C MET A 1 -2.91 -3.00 -7.38
N VAL A 2 -3.28 -2.40 -8.51
CA VAL A 2 -4.69 -2.28 -8.93
C VAL A 2 -4.95 -3.28 -10.05
N LEU A 3 -5.95 -4.12 -9.85
CA LEU A 3 -6.33 -5.16 -10.79
C LEU A 3 -7.44 -4.66 -11.70
N VAL A 4 -7.24 -4.78 -13.01
CA VAL A 4 -8.22 -4.45 -14.05
C VAL A 4 -8.54 -5.68 -14.89
N ARG A 5 -9.77 -5.79 -15.35
CA ARG A 5 -10.26 -6.91 -16.16
C ARG A 5 -10.91 -6.38 -17.42
N PHE A 6 -10.52 -6.90 -18.56
CA PHE A 6 -11.06 -6.50 -19.85
C PHE A 6 -11.44 -7.74 -20.67
N ASP A 7 -12.57 -7.70 -21.33
CA ASP A 7 -12.91 -8.68 -22.36
C ASP A 7 -11.79 -8.73 -23.41
N GLU A 8 -11.25 -9.92 -23.65
CA GLU A 8 -10.07 -10.13 -24.50
C GLU A 8 -10.33 -9.70 -25.94
N LYS A 9 -11.48 -10.07 -26.49
CA LYS A 9 -11.85 -9.73 -27.86
C LYS A 9 -12.01 -8.22 -28.02
N LYS A 10 -12.73 -7.60 -27.08
CA LYS A 10 -12.95 -6.15 -27.08
C LYS A 10 -11.63 -5.38 -26.99
N LEU A 11 -10.71 -5.81 -26.13
CA LEU A 11 -9.39 -5.18 -26.01
C LEU A 11 -8.55 -5.38 -27.28
N SER A 12 -8.58 -6.58 -27.89
CA SER A 12 -7.91 -6.87 -29.15
C SER A 12 -8.45 -6.02 -30.31
N ASP A 13 -9.78 -5.90 -30.41
CA ASP A 13 -10.43 -5.09 -31.45
C ASP A 13 -10.05 -3.60 -31.35
N ILE A 14 -9.93 -3.06 -30.13
CA ILE A 14 -9.55 -1.65 -29.92
C ILE A 14 -8.06 -1.41 -30.18
N THR A 15 -7.22 -2.32 -29.69
CA THR A 15 -5.77 -2.16 -29.79
C THR A 15 -5.23 -2.49 -31.17
N GLY A 16 -5.87 -3.42 -31.88
CA GLY A 16 -5.41 -3.94 -33.17
C GLY A 16 -4.13 -4.77 -33.08
N VAL A 17 -3.79 -5.30 -31.89
CA VAL A 17 -2.61 -6.13 -31.68
C VAL A 17 -2.98 -7.59 -31.40
N THR A 18 -2.00 -8.49 -31.56
CA THR A 18 -2.20 -9.93 -31.30
C THR A 18 -2.35 -10.21 -29.79
N GLU A 19 -2.98 -11.31 -29.47
CA GLU A 19 -3.16 -11.77 -28.08
C GLU A 19 -1.84 -11.88 -27.31
N GLU A 20 -0.79 -12.37 -27.96
CA GLU A 20 0.55 -12.45 -27.37
C GLU A 20 1.05 -11.07 -26.94
N ARG A 21 0.79 -10.04 -27.74
CA ARG A 21 1.18 -8.66 -27.42
C ARG A 21 0.35 -8.07 -26.29
N LEU A 22 -0.95 -8.44 -26.18
CA LEU A 22 -1.80 -8.04 -25.04
C LEU A 22 -1.26 -8.54 -23.71
N LEU A 23 -0.59 -9.68 -23.67
CA LEU A 23 0.02 -10.22 -22.47
C LEU A 23 1.43 -9.67 -22.21
N LYS A 24 2.19 -9.36 -23.27
CA LYS A 24 3.59 -8.95 -23.16
C LYS A 24 3.77 -7.44 -22.89
N VAL A 25 3.00 -6.59 -23.56
CA VAL A 25 3.18 -5.13 -23.47
C VAL A 25 2.91 -4.58 -22.07
N PRO A 26 1.88 -5.03 -21.32
CA PRO A 26 1.69 -4.58 -19.94
C PRO A 26 2.92 -4.76 -19.05
N TRP A 27 3.64 -5.88 -19.21
CA TRP A 27 4.89 -6.11 -18.48
C TRP A 27 5.96 -5.07 -18.83
N LEU A 28 6.07 -4.69 -20.11
CA LEU A 28 7.00 -3.65 -20.58
C LEU A 28 6.63 -2.25 -20.05
N LEU A 29 5.35 -2.04 -19.71
CA LEU A 29 4.83 -0.82 -19.10
C LEU A 29 4.94 -0.82 -17.55
N GLY A 30 5.47 -1.89 -16.96
CA GLY A 30 5.63 -2.03 -15.51
C GLY A 30 4.43 -2.65 -14.78
N GLY A 31 3.61 -3.43 -15.50
CA GLY A 31 2.50 -4.21 -14.95
C GLY A 31 2.63 -5.70 -15.23
N GLU A 32 1.64 -6.45 -14.84
CA GLU A 32 1.51 -7.88 -15.16
C GLU A 32 0.22 -8.13 -15.93
N ALA A 33 0.20 -9.15 -16.78
CA ALA A 33 -1.01 -9.55 -17.50
C ALA A 33 -1.12 -11.07 -17.58
N ARG A 34 -2.33 -11.57 -17.43
CA ARG A 34 -2.65 -12.99 -17.59
C ARG A 34 -4.05 -13.16 -18.16
N ARG A 35 -4.31 -14.34 -18.75
CA ARG A 35 -5.62 -14.70 -19.26
C ARG A 35 -6.40 -15.48 -18.20
N GLU A 36 -7.66 -15.10 -17.99
CA GLU A 36 -8.60 -15.82 -17.13
C GLU A 36 -9.97 -15.83 -17.82
N GLU A 37 -10.51 -17.02 -18.13
CA GLU A 37 -11.91 -17.24 -18.61
C GLU A 37 -12.39 -16.30 -19.74
N GLY A 38 -11.52 -15.98 -20.70
CA GLY A 38 -11.85 -15.08 -21.82
C GLY A 38 -11.65 -13.58 -21.53
N GLU A 39 -11.15 -13.25 -20.35
CA GLU A 39 -10.71 -11.91 -19.98
C GLU A 39 -9.17 -11.82 -19.94
N ILE A 40 -8.66 -10.65 -20.25
CA ILE A 40 -7.28 -10.27 -19.91
C ILE A 40 -7.32 -9.53 -18.58
N VAL A 41 -6.68 -10.14 -17.59
CA VAL A 41 -6.50 -9.57 -16.26
C VAL A 41 -5.14 -8.92 -16.19
N MET A 42 -5.12 -7.63 -15.89
CA MET A 42 -3.88 -6.86 -15.76
C MET A 42 -3.77 -6.29 -14.35
N GLU A 43 -2.54 -6.22 -13.86
CA GLU A 43 -2.22 -5.68 -12.57
C GLU A 43 -1.18 -4.56 -12.73
N PHE A 44 -1.55 -3.34 -12.36
CA PHE A 44 -0.70 -2.17 -12.48
C PHE A 44 -0.35 -1.58 -11.12
N ASN A 45 0.82 -0.97 -11.05
CA ASN A 45 1.23 -0.19 -9.89
C ASN A 45 0.37 1.08 -9.76
N PRO A 46 0.24 1.65 -8.54
CA PRO A 46 -0.59 2.85 -8.31
C PRO A 46 -0.06 4.14 -8.95
N ASP A 47 1.16 4.14 -9.46
CA ASP A 47 1.77 5.26 -10.16
C ASP A 47 1.07 5.59 -11.49
N ARG A 48 0.54 4.58 -12.22
CA ARG A 48 -0.07 4.71 -13.54
C ARG A 48 -1.61 4.56 -13.52
N PRO A 49 -2.35 5.50 -12.91
CA PRO A 49 -3.81 5.41 -12.83
C PRO A 49 -4.52 5.57 -14.18
N ASP A 50 -3.86 6.11 -15.19
CA ASP A 50 -4.34 6.14 -16.57
C ASP A 50 -4.58 4.72 -17.14
N LEU A 51 -3.82 3.72 -16.66
CA LEU A 51 -3.93 2.31 -17.08
C LEU A 51 -5.07 1.54 -16.37
N TYR A 52 -5.87 2.20 -15.55
CA TYR A 52 -7.05 1.54 -14.94
C TYR A 52 -8.26 1.50 -15.85
N SER A 53 -8.21 2.20 -16.99
CA SER A 53 -9.27 2.21 -18.00
C SER A 53 -8.88 1.42 -19.24
N ILE A 54 -9.88 0.84 -19.93
CA ILE A 54 -9.65 0.17 -21.21
C ILE A 54 -9.09 1.16 -22.26
N GLN A 55 -9.54 2.42 -22.20
CA GLN A 55 -9.07 3.50 -23.07
C GLN A 55 -7.58 3.79 -22.84
N GLY A 56 -7.17 3.94 -21.58
CA GLY A 56 -5.78 4.20 -21.22
C GLY A 56 -4.85 3.04 -21.55
N VAL A 57 -5.26 1.80 -21.26
CA VAL A 57 -4.50 0.60 -21.62
C VAL A 57 -4.38 0.47 -23.13
N SER A 58 -5.49 0.67 -23.87
CA SER A 58 -5.47 0.57 -25.35
C SER A 58 -4.54 1.60 -25.96
N ARG A 59 -4.60 2.86 -25.52
CA ARG A 59 -3.68 3.91 -25.94
C ARG A 59 -2.24 3.54 -25.65
N ALA A 60 -1.93 3.10 -24.43
CA ALA A 60 -0.57 2.75 -24.04
C ALA A 60 0.00 1.58 -24.87
N ILE A 61 -0.80 0.54 -25.12
CA ILE A 61 -0.39 -0.59 -25.96
C ILE A 61 -0.16 -0.13 -27.40
N ARG A 62 -1.08 0.62 -28.00
CA ARG A 62 -0.95 1.11 -29.38
C ARG A 62 0.26 2.02 -29.56
N THR A 63 0.48 2.91 -28.60
CA THR A 63 1.66 3.80 -28.62
C THR A 63 2.95 3.02 -28.49
N TYR A 64 3.01 2.04 -27.56
CA TYR A 64 4.20 1.20 -27.40
C TYR A 64 4.52 0.38 -28.67
N GLU A 65 3.50 -0.06 -29.39
CA GLU A 65 3.63 -0.79 -30.65
C GLU A 65 3.89 0.13 -31.87
N GLY A 66 3.91 1.45 -31.70
CA GLY A 66 4.08 2.41 -32.78
C GLY A 66 2.88 2.54 -33.72
N LEU A 67 1.69 2.12 -33.27
CA LEU A 67 0.41 2.25 -33.99
C LEU A 67 -0.25 3.59 -33.73
N GLU A 68 0.22 4.32 -32.75
CA GLU A 68 -0.28 5.62 -32.34
C GLU A 68 0.88 6.47 -31.80
N HIS A 69 0.86 7.77 -32.06
CA HIS A 69 1.87 8.73 -31.59
C HIS A 69 1.20 9.85 -30.81
N PHE A 70 2.00 10.55 -30.02
CA PHE A 70 1.53 11.71 -29.28
C PHE A 70 0.89 12.75 -30.20
N THR A 71 -0.30 13.16 -29.84
CA THR A 71 -0.99 14.29 -30.46
C THR A 71 -1.57 15.18 -29.37
N LYS A 72 -1.28 16.48 -29.42
CA LYS A 72 -1.91 17.44 -28.49
C LYS A 72 -3.42 17.43 -28.73
N GLN A 73 -4.18 17.15 -27.68
CA GLN A 73 -5.65 17.22 -27.74
C GLN A 73 -6.11 18.66 -27.92
N GLU A 74 -7.09 18.86 -28.80
CA GLU A 74 -7.79 20.13 -28.90
C GLU A 74 -8.67 20.33 -27.67
N ILE A 75 -8.50 21.47 -26.99
CA ILE A 75 -9.30 21.85 -25.84
C ILE A 75 -10.18 23.04 -26.24
N ARG A 76 -11.48 22.80 -26.27
CA ARG A 76 -12.47 23.81 -26.63
C ARG A 76 -12.94 24.58 -25.40
N LYS A 77 -13.38 25.81 -25.60
CA LYS A 77 -14.01 26.63 -24.55
C LYS A 77 -15.49 26.71 -24.86
N GLU A 78 -16.31 26.25 -23.90
CA GLU A 78 -17.76 26.35 -23.99
C GLU A 78 -18.23 27.65 -23.28
N ASP A 79 -19.24 28.29 -23.83
CA ASP A 79 -19.88 29.43 -23.17
C ASP A 79 -21.02 28.96 -22.24
N LEU A 80 -20.67 28.04 -21.35
CA LEU A 80 -21.55 27.46 -20.34
C LEU A 80 -21.06 27.91 -18.96
N GLU A 81 -22.00 28.33 -18.12
CA GLU A 81 -21.68 28.95 -16.83
C GLU A 81 -21.98 28.01 -15.67
N VAL A 82 -21.06 27.98 -14.72
CA VAL A 82 -21.15 27.23 -13.47
C VAL A 82 -20.97 28.21 -12.32
N VAL A 83 -21.90 28.18 -11.36
CA VAL A 83 -21.83 28.93 -10.12
C VAL A 83 -21.39 27.99 -9.00
N SER A 84 -20.25 28.27 -8.36
CA SER A 84 -19.71 27.41 -7.31
C SER A 84 -19.65 28.15 -5.97
N HIS A 85 -20.33 27.58 -4.99
CA HIS A 85 -20.31 27.96 -3.57
C HIS A 85 -19.92 26.72 -2.73
N PRO A 86 -18.65 26.27 -2.81
CA PRO A 86 -18.23 25.02 -2.19
C PRO A 86 -18.31 25.09 -0.67
N PRO A 87 -18.73 23.99 -0.01
CA PRO A 87 -18.69 23.92 1.44
C PRO A 87 -17.25 23.88 1.97
N ALA A 88 -17.02 24.44 3.16
CA ALA A 88 -15.68 24.52 3.76
C ALA A 88 -14.99 23.15 3.97
N TYR A 89 -15.78 22.11 4.23
CA TYR A 89 -15.26 20.75 4.43
C TYR A 89 -14.98 19.99 3.10
N ARG A 90 -15.44 20.55 1.94
CA ARG A 90 -15.21 19.99 0.60
C ARG A 90 -14.98 21.14 -0.40
N PRO A 91 -13.86 21.89 -0.24
CA PRO A 91 -13.69 23.20 -0.86
C PRO A 91 -13.30 23.17 -2.33
N TYR A 92 -12.89 22.00 -2.85
CA TYR A 92 -12.41 21.90 -4.22
C TYR A 92 -13.47 21.27 -5.10
N PHE A 93 -13.74 21.94 -6.21
CA PHE A 93 -14.68 21.51 -7.23
C PHE A 93 -14.13 21.84 -8.61
N SER A 94 -14.26 20.90 -9.52
CA SER A 94 -13.89 21.05 -10.92
C SER A 94 -14.96 20.42 -11.80
N VAL A 95 -15.13 20.94 -12.99
CA VAL A 95 -16.11 20.45 -13.95
C VAL A 95 -15.57 20.59 -15.37
N GLY A 96 -15.84 19.60 -16.22
CA GLY A 96 -15.41 19.58 -17.61
C GLY A 96 -16.38 18.82 -18.49
N ILE A 97 -16.25 18.95 -19.80
CA ILE A 97 -17.11 18.29 -20.77
C ILE A 97 -16.26 17.47 -21.73
N VAL A 98 -16.75 16.31 -22.10
CA VAL A 98 -16.27 15.53 -23.24
C VAL A 98 -17.36 15.47 -24.30
N ARG A 99 -17.08 16.01 -25.47
CA ARG A 99 -17.93 15.93 -26.65
C ARG A 99 -17.56 14.73 -27.52
N GLY A 100 -18.55 14.02 -28.00
CA GLY A 100 -18.33 12.84 -28.84
C GLY A 100 -17.68 11.68 -28.07
N ALA A 101 -17.99 11.52 -26.80
CA ALA A 101 -17.55 10.40 -25.98
C ALA A 101 -18.13 9.09 -26.54
N ARG A 102 -17.29 8.06 -26.67
CA ARG A 102 -17.77 6.74 -27.09
C ARG A 102 -18.23 5.92 -25.88
N VAL A 103 -19.46 6.15 -25.42
CA VAL A 103 -20.05 5.42 -24.29
C VAL A 103 -20.59 4.07 -24.71
N ARG A 104 -21.16 3.97 -25.91
CA ARG A 104 -21.76 2.73 -26.43
C ARG A 104 -20.76 1.57 -26.35
N ASN A 105 -21.19 0.47 -25.76
CA ASN A 105 -20.40 -0.72 -25.45
C ASN A 105 -19.28 -0.54 -24.40
N PHE A 106 -19.11 0.64 -23.76
CA PHE A 106 -18.05 0.91 -22.79
C PHE A 106 -18.55 1.40 -21.43
N ILE A 107 -19.86 1.44 -21.23
CA ILE A 107 -20.44 2.00 -20.00
C ILE A 107 -19.95 1.24 -18.74
N LYS A 108 -19.82 -0.08 -18.83
CA LYS A 108 -19.32 -0.92 -17.73
C LYS A 108 -17.87 -0.55 -17.40
N GLU A 109 -17.02 -0.43 -18.40
CA GLU A 109 -15.60 -0.11 -18.22
C GLU A 109 -15.38 1.33 -17.73
N ILE A 110 -16.25 2.25 -18.13
CA ILE A 110 -16.23 3.64 -17.65
C ILE A 110 -16.59 3.69 -16.15
N ILE A 111 -17.64 2.99 -15.74
CA ILE A 111 -18.04 2.89 -14.32
C ILE A 111 -16.95 2.20 -13.50
N ASP A 112 -16.38 1.12 -14.02
CA ASP A 112 -15.29 0.39 -13.38
C ASP A 112 -14.06 1.28 -13.17
N PHE A 113 -13.70 2.06 -14.17
CA PHE A 113 -12.62 3.04 -14.07
C PHE A 113 -12.92 4.12 -13.03
N GLN A 114 -14.14 4.68 -13.03
CA GLN A 114 -14.58 5.65 -12.03
C GLN A 114 -14.44 5.08 -10.60
N GLU A 115 -14.88 3.84 -10.36
CA GLU A 115 -14.78 3.22 -9.04
C GLU A 115 -13.31 2.94 -8.64
N LYS A 116 -12.44 2.54 -9.58
CA LYS A 116 -11.00 2.38 -9.29
C LYS A 116 -10.33 3.69 -8.91
N ILE A 117 -10.69 4.80 -9.57
CA ILE A 117 -10.19 6.12 -9.19
C ILE A 117 -10.74 6.56 -7.83
N HIS A 118 -12.02 6.29 -7.52
CA HIS A 118 -12.59 6.53 -6.19
C HIS A 118 -11.82 5.80 -5.08
N LEU A 119 -11.46 4.53 -5.32
CA LEU A 119 -10.72 3.71 -4.34
C LEU A 119 -9.26 4.17 -4.19
N SER A 120 -8.59 4.50 -5.29
CA SER A 120 -7.16 4.83 -5.31
C SER A 120 -6.91 6.31 -4.98
N ILE A 121 -6.97 7.20 -5.97
CA ILE A 121 -6.71 8.64 -5.82
C ILE A 121 -7.74 9.27 -4.87
N GLY A 122 -9.00 8.89 -4.98
CA GLY A 122 -10.10 9.38 -4.17
C GLY A 122 -10.09 8.90 -2.71
N ARG A 123 -9.31 7.84 -2.37
CA ARG A 123 -9.28 7.19 -1.06
C ARG A 123 -10.69 6.94 -0.50
N ASN A 124 -11.46 6.11 -1.21
CA ASN A 124 -12.86 5.86 -0.92
C ASN A 124 -13.68 7.17 -0.88
N ARG A 125 -13.56 7.99 -1.91
CA ARG A 125 -14.25 9.27 -2.09
C ARG A 125 -13.93 10.34 -1.05
N LYS A 126 -12.96 10.09 -0.15
CA LYS A 126 -12.54 11.08 0.87
C LYS A 126 -11.81 12.28 0.27
N LEU A 127 -10.86 12.04 -0.64
CA LEU A 127 -10.05 13.10 -1.24
C LEU A 127 -10.66 13.67 -2.51
N SER A 128 -11.27 12.84 -3.35
CA SER A 128 -12.03 13.26 -4.55
C SER A 128 -13.13 12.26 -4.85
N SER A 129 -14.25 12.72 -5.38
CA SER A 129 -15.32 11.91 -5.95
C SER A 129 -15.74 12.44 -7.32
N ILE A 130 -16.34 11.59 -8.15
CA ILE A 130 -16.61 11.80 -9.56
C ILE A 130 -18.09 11.63 -9.82
N GLY A 131 -18.69 12.56 -10.54
CA GLY A 131 -19.99 12.42 -11.17
C GLY A 131 -19.87 12.39 -12.68
N LEU A 132 -20.67 11.56 -13.34
CA LEU A 132 -20.79 11.48 -14.79
C LEU A 132 -22.25 11.72 -15.17
N HIS A 133 -22.50 12.63 -16.10
CA HIS A 133 -23.83 13.06 -16.48
C HIS A 133 -23.97 13.16 -17.99
N ASP A 134 -25.12 12.75 -18.50
CA ASP A 134 -25.53 13.00 -19.89
C ASP A 134 -25.75 14.50 -20.07
N LEU A 135 -24.85 15.16 -20.79
CA LEU A 135 -24.87 16.62 -20.97
C LEU A 135 -26.18 17.12 -21.59
N LYS A 136 -26.83 16.34 -22.47
CA LYS A 136 -28.10 16.70 -23.09
C LYS A 136 -29.24 16.86 -22.07
N LYS A 137 -29.10 16.25 -20.89
CA LYS A 137 -30.11 16.28 -19.82
C LYS A 137 -29.84 17.36 -18.76
N VAL A 138 -28.68 18.01 -18.79
CA VAL A 138 -28.28 19.05 -17.84
C VAL A 138 -28.64 20.42 -18.38
N LYS A 139 -29.30 21.24 -17.58
CA LYS A 139 -29.65 22.62 -17.94
C LYS A 139 -28.75 23.61 -17.25
N PHE A 140 -28.09 24.45 -18.03
CA PHE A 140 -27.21 25.51 -17.53
C PHE A 140 -27.93 26.82 -17.24
N PRO A 141 -27.43 27.68 -16.33
CA PRO A 141 -26.27 27.49 -15.49
C PRO A 141 -26.47 26.38 -14.44
N ILE A 142 -25.41 25.67 -14.09
CA ILE A 142 -25.42 24.72 -12.97
C ILE A 142 -24.85 25.39 -11.72
N THR A 143 -25.34 24.98 -10.56
CA THR A 143 -24.88 25.50 -9.27
C THR A 143 -24.33 24.34 -8.41
N TYR A 144 -23.11 24.50 -7.89
CA TYR A 144 -22.56 23.65 -6.83
C TYR A 144 -22.70 24.35 -5.49
N ALA A 145 -23.55 23.85 -4.62
CA ALA A 145 -23.83 24.44 -3.31
C ALA A 145 -24.37 23.38 -2.33
N GLU A 146 -24.39 23.74 -1.04
CA GLU A 146 -25.02 22.90 -0.01
C GLU A 146 -26.56 22.99 -0.07
N VAL A 147 -27.21 21.86 0.11
CA VAL A 147 -28.67 21.78 0.32
C VAL A 147 -28.99 21.16 1.68
N THR A 148 -30.15 21.49 2.20
CA THR A 148 -30.70 20.90 3.42
C THR A 148 -31.40 19.57 3.12
N ARG A 149 -31.50 18.69 4.10
CA ARG A 149 -32.03 17.32 3.95
C ARG A 149 -33.54 17.25 3.71
N ASP A 150 -34.25 18.36 3.79
CA ASP A 150 -35.67 18.50 3.44
C ASP A 150 -35.94 18.65 1.94
N LYS A 151 -34.89 18.80 1.14
CA LYS A 151 -34.99 18.81 -0.33
C LYS A 151 -35.25 17.41 -0.87
N LYS A 152 -35.81 17.38 -2.09
CA LYS A 152 -36.10 16.13 -2.81
C LYS A 152 -35.19 15.99 -4.03
N PHE A 153 -34.91 14.77 -4.40
CA PHE A 153 -34.26 14.39 -5.65
C PHE A 153 -34.65 12.98 -6.06
N ILE A 154 -34.34 12.56 -7.28
CA ILE A 154 -34.57 11.22 -7.77
C ILE A 154 -33.25 10.45 -7.74
N PRO A 155 -33.00 9.50 -6.81
CA PRO A 155 -31.76 8.74 -6.75
C PRO A 155 -31.50 7.94 -8.01
N LEU A 156 -30.23 7.71 -8.35
CA LEU A 156 -29.84 6.89 -9.49
C LEU A 156 -30.47 5.49 -9.40
N GLY A 157 -31.16 5.07 -10.47
CA GLY A 157 -31.90 3.81 -10.55
C GLY A 157 -33.35 3.89 -10.08
N GLU A 158 -33.75 5.00 -9.45
CA GLU A 158 -35.12 5.24 -9.00
C GLU A 158 -35.91 6.09 -10.01
N LYS A 159 -37.25 6.07 -9.89
CA LYS A 159 -38.16 6.86 -10.74
C LYS A 159 -38.90 7.95 -9.98
N GLU A 160 -38.97 7.83 -8.67
CA GLU A 160 -39.73 8.72 -7.82
C GLU A 160 -38.80 9.64 -7.01
N GLU A 161 -39.31 10.84 -6.73
CA GLU A 161 -38.62 11.77 -5.84
C GLU A 161 -38.70 11.29 -4.38
N VAL A 162 -37.56 11.32 -3.71
CA VAL A 162 -37.47 11.04 -2.28
C VAL A 162 -36.88 12.23 -1.52
N LEU A 163 -37.23 12.37 -0.26
CA LEU A 163 -36.54 13.30 0.62
C LEU A 163 -35.10 12.86 0.85
N ILE A 164 -34.17 13.79 0.79
CA ILE A 164 -32.75 13.50 1.08
C ILE A 164 -32.61 12.91 2.49
N SER A 165 -33.42 13.37 3.47
CA SER A 165 -33.41 12.81 4.82
C SER A 165 -33.73 11.31 4.89
N ASP A 166 -34.65 10.84 4.04
CA ASP A 166 -35.07 9.45 4.01
C ASP A 166 -34.09 8.59 3.19
N PHE A 167 -33.60 9.14 2.07
CA PHE A 167 -32.52 8.54 1.28
C PHE A 167 -31.26 8.27 2.13
N MET A 168 -30.86 9.24 2.97
CA MET A 168 -29.67 9.09 3.85
C MET A 168 -29.80 7.95 4.87
N LYS A 169 -31.03 7.55 5.23
CA LYS A 169 -31.28 6.48 6.19
C LYS A 169 -31.45 5.09 5.56
N SER A 170 -31.83 5.03 4.30
CA SER A 170 -32.26 3.78 3.66
C SER A 170 -31.39 3.31 2.51
N ASN A 171 -30.72 4.23 1.79
CA ASN A 171 -29.93 3.86 0.63
C ASN A 171 -28.55 3.32 1.00
N GLN A 172 -28.12 2.23 0.39
CA GLN A 172 -26.84 1.57 0.67
C GLN A 172 -25.64 2.51 0.49
N LYS A 173 -25.62 3.32 -0.58
CA LYS A 173 -24.52 4.27 -0.81
C LYS A 173 -24.53 5.42 0.19
N ALA A 174 -25.69 5.84 0.61
CA ALA A 174 -25.82 6.85 1.67
C ALA A 174 -25.34 6.31 3.03
N LEU A 175 -25.59 5.05 3.34
CA LEU A 175 -25.07 4.40 4.55
C LEU A 175 -23.55 4.19 4.49
N GLU A 176 -23.01 3.92 3.30
CA GLU A 176 -21.56 3.71 3.09
C GLU A 176 -20.76 5.02 3.15
N TYR A 177 -21.28 6.11 2.58
CA TYR A 177 -20.56 7.38 2.40
C TYR A 177 -21.14 8.56 3.20
N GLY A 178 -22.23 8.36 3.91
CA GLY A 178 -22.93 9.43 4.64
C GLY A 178 -22.10 10.12 5.71
N ASP A 179 -21.13 9.41 6.29
CA ASP A 179 -20.20 9.96 7.28
C ASP A 179 -19.21 11.00 6.67
N LEU A 180 -19.11 11.06 5.33
CA LEU A 180 -18.27 12.03 4.63
C LEU A 180 -18.93 13.41 4.51
N VAL A 181 -20.21 13.53 4.85
CA VAL A 181 -20.99 14.78 4.74
C VAL A 181 -21.71 15.10 6.05
N PRO A 182 -21.74 16.39 6.45
CA PRO A 182 -22.51 16.84 7.61
C PRO A 182 -24.02 16.93 7.28
N ASP A 183 -24.79 17.67 8.10
CA ASP A 183 -26.23 17.82 7.92
C ASP A 183 -26.64 18.48 6.61
N LYS A 184 -25.84 19.43 6.11
CA LYS A 184 -26.00 19.99 4.77
C LYS A 184 -25.14 19.23 3.79
N ILE A 185 -25.70 18.86 2.66
CA ILE A 185 -25.08 18.00 1.65
C ILE A 185 -24.66 18.82 0.43
N PRO A 186 -23.42 18.67 -0.07
CA PRO A 186 -23.02 19.28 -1.33
C PRO A 186 -23.89 18.73 -2.46
N SER A 187 -24.31 19.59 -3.35
CA SER A 187 -25.25 19.22 -4.42
C SER A 187 -24.95 19.95 -5.70
N LEU A 188 -25.19 19.27 -6.81
CA LEU A 188 -25.24 19.90 -8.13
C LEU A 188 -26.70 20.12 -8.52
N ILE A 189 -27.01 21.36 -8.87
CA ILE A 189 -28.34 21.84 -9.14
C ILE A 189 -28.35 22.49 -10.53
N ASP A 190 -29.31 22.15 -11.36
CA ASP A 190 -29.47 22.75 -12.67
C ASP A 190 -30.32 24.09 -12.61
N SER A 191 -30.46 24.75 -13.76
CA SER A 191 -31.21 26.02 -13.83
C SER A 191 -32.70 25.88 -13.55
N ASP A 192 -33.28 24.68 -13.62
CA ASP A 192 -34.67 24.41 -13.23
C ASP A 192 -34.79 24.16 -11.70
N GLY A 193 -33.68 24.20 -10.94
CA GLY A 193 -33.65 23.92 -9.52
C GLY A 193 -33.66 22.42 -9.18
N ARG A 194 -33.45 21.54 -10.15
CA ARG A 194 -33.43 20.08 -9.93
C ARG A 194 -32.04 19.65 -9.46
N ILE A 195 -32.01 18.85 -8.41
CA ILE A 195 -30.77 18.27 -7.89
C ILE A 195 -30.43 17.03 -8.76
N PHE A 196 -29.28 17.08 -9.45
CA PHE A 196 -28.85 15.99 -10.31
C PHE A 196 -27.63 15.21 -9.77
N SER A 197 -27.00 15.69 -8.69
CA SER A 197 -25.95 14.94 -7.97
C SER A 197 -25.91 15.35 -6.48
N LEU A 198 -25.64 14.39 -5.62
CA LEU A 198 -25.33 14.53 -4.20
C LEU A 198 -23.91 14.01 -3.93
N PRO A 199 -22.86 14.72 -4.31
CA PRO A 199 -21.51 14.29 -4.04
C PRO A 199 -21.21 14.19 -2.53
N PRO A 200 -20.38 13.26 -2.07
CA PRO A 200 -19.74 12.15 -2.77
C PRO A 200 -20.60 10.89 -2.85
N ILE A 201 -21.90 10.98 -2.62
CA ILE A 201 -22.77 9.82 -2.35
C ILE A 201 -23.31 9.21 -3.64
N LEU A 202 -24.16 9.92 -4.37
CA LEU A 202 -24.86 9.38 -5.52
C LEU A 202 -25.35 10.45 -6.50
N ASN A 203 -25.34 10.14 -7.80
CA ASN A 203 -25.98 10.95 -8.83
C ASN A 203 -27.51 10.71 -8.85
N SER A 204 -28.22 11.57 -9.56
CA SER A 204 -29.65 11.42 -9.82
C SER A 204 -29.91 10.66 -11.11
N SER A 205 -31.08 9.99 -11.20
CA SER A 205 -31.57 9.35 -12.43
C SER A 205 -31.81 10.36 -13.56
N ILE A 206 -32.04 11.63 -13.29
CA ILE A 206 -32.40 12.63 -14.32
C ILE A 206 -31.28 12.90 -15.33
N THR A 207 -30.04 12.66 -14.95
CA THR A 207 -28.85 12.90 -15.80
C THR A 207 -28.09 11.61 -16.10
N THR A 208 -28.70 10.45 -15.92
CA THR A 208 -28.06 9.15 -16.11
C THR A 208 -27.42 9.03 -17.49
N VAL A 209 -26.15 8.64 -17.50
CA VAL A 209 -25.41 8.26 -18.69
C VAL A 209 -25.92 6.90 -19.19
N THR A 210 -26.19 6.80 -20.47
CA THR A 210 -26.67 5.59 -21.14
C THR A 210 -25.82 5.26 -22.36
N GLU A 211 -26.04 4.15 -23.01
CA GLU A 211 -25.34 3.77 -24.24
C GLU A 211 -25.52 4.76 -25.39
N ASP A 212 -26.59 5.56 -25.37
CA ASP A 212 -26.89 6.57 -26.36
C ASP A 212 -26.34 7.97 -26.01
N THR A 213 -25.65 8.08 -24.87
CA THR A 213 -25.00 9.34 -24.47
C THR A 213 -23.78 9.60 -25.35
N GLU A 214 -23.73 10.77 -25.98
CA GLU A 214 -22.62 11.21 -26.83
C GLU A 214 -21.72 12.23 -26.14
N ASP A 215 -22.32 13.08 -25.31
CA ASP A 215 -21.62 14.16 -24.61
C ASP A 215 -21.77 13.98 -23.11
N ILE A 216 -20.65 14.01 -22.40
CA ILE A 216 -20.60 13.78 -20.96
C ILE A 216 -20.14 15.06 -20.25
N LEU A 217 -20.90 15.45 -19.23
CA LEU A 217 -20.43 16.37 -18.21
C LEU A 217 -19.77 15.54 -17.10
N VAL A 218 -18.55 15.90 -16.76
CA VAL A 218 -17.78 15.32 -15.65
C VAL A 218 -17.70 16.36 -14.55
N ASP A 219 -18.08 15.99 -13.35
CA ASP A 219 -17.80 16.76 -12.14
C ASP A 219 -16.86 15.99 -11.21
N VAL A 220 -16.01 16.73 -10.53
CA VAL A 220 -15.11 16.19 -9.50
C VAL A 220 -15.04 17.18 -8.36
N GLU A 221 -15.36 16.72 -7.16
CA GLU A 221 -15.22 17.53 -5.97
C GLU A 221 -14.45 16.78 -4.87
N GLY A 222 -13.89 17.50 -3.91
CA GLY A 222 -13.08 16.86 -2.89
C GLY A 222 -12.51 17.76 -1.82
N THR A 223 -11.73 17.11 -0.96
CA THR A 223 -11.01 17.73 0.16
C THR A 223 -9.56 18.08 -0.20
N ASN A 224 -9.05 17.57 -1.33
CA ASN A 224 -7.67 17.78 -1.76
C ASN A 224 -7.61 18.25 -3.22
N LYS A 225 -7.04 19.44 -3.44
CA LYS A 225 -6.97 20.06 -4.78
C LYS A 225 -6.26 19.17 -5.79
N ASN A 226 -5.09 18.62 -5.44
CA ASN A 226 -4.32 17.79 -6.35
C ASN A 226 -5.08 16.51 -6.74
N ALA A 227 -5.78 15.88 -5.79
CA ALA A 227 -6.61 14.72 -6.08
C ALA A 227 -7.76 15.06 -7.04
N VAL A 228 -8.42 16.22 -6.84
CA VAL A 228 -9.50 16.71 -7.72
C VAL A 228 -8.99 16.98 -9.13
N ASP A 229 -7.90 17.73 -9.26
CA ASP A 229 -7.31 18.08 -10.56
C ASP A 229 -6.85 16.84 -11.34
N ARG A 230 -6.10 15.95 -10.68
CA ARG A 230 -5.64 14.67 -11.28
C ARG A 230 -6.80 13.78 -11.70
N THR A 231 -7.80 13.64 -10.86
CA THR A 231 -9.01 12.86 -11.15
C THR A 231 -9.75 13.43 -12.35
N MET A 232 -9.93 14.76 -12.42
CA MET A 232 -10.59 15.42 -13.54
C MET A 232 -9.86 15.14 -14.86
N ILE A 233 -8.56 15.35 -14.90
CA ILE A 233 -7.74 15.14 -16.11
C ILE A 233 -7.78 13.68 -16.56
N LEU A 234 -7.67 12.73 -15.64
CA LEU A 234 -7.73 11.30 -15.95
C LEU A 234 -9.09 10.91 -16.55
N MET A 235 -10.19 11.40 -15.98
CA MET A 235 -11.54 11.14 -16.50
C MET A 235 -11.73 11.75 -17.88
N LEU A 236 -11.38 13.00 -18.08
CA LEU A 236 -11.52 13.68 -19.36
C LEU A 236 -10.69 13.02 -20.47
N THR A 237 -9.44 12.66 -20.17
CA THR A 237 -8.54 12.04 -21.15
C THR A 237 -8.88 10.58 -21.45
N ALA A 238 -9.51 9.86 -20.53
CA ALA A 238 -10.04 8.52 -20.80
C ALA A 238 -11.31 8.59 -21.65
N LEU A 239 -12.27 9.42 -21.28
CA LEU A 239 -13.55 9.56 -21.98
C LEU A 239 -13.41 10.16 -23.39
N SER A 240 -12.42 11.01 -23.62
CA SER A 240 -12.14 11.59 -24.94
C SER A 240 -11.42 10.64 -25.90
N TYR A 241 -10.87 9.54 -25.43
CA TYR A 241 -10.17 8.59 -26.31
C TYR A 241 -11.14 7.70 -27.08
N PRO A 242 -10.92 7.42 -28.38
CA PRO A 242 -9.84 7.92 -29.22
C PRO A 242 -10.16 9.21 -29.98
N SER A 243 -11.39 9.72 -29.98
CA SER A 243 -11.83 10.77 -30.91
C SER A 243 -12.71 11.86 -30.32
N GLY A 244 -12.99 11.83 -29.02
CA GLY A 244 -13.75 12.86 -28.34
C GLY A 244 -12.93 14.14 -28.14
N THR A 245 -13.62 15.25 -27.90
CA THR A 245 -13.01 16.57 -27.66
C THR A 245 -13.27 16.99 -26.22
N ILE A 246 -12.21 17.42 -25.53
CA ILE A 246 -12.32 17.98 -24.18
C ILE A 246 -12.73 19.44 -24.27
N SER A 247 -13.71 19.84 -23.45
CA SER A 247 -14.16 21.24 -23.37
C SER A 247 -14.10 21.75 -21.92
N THR A 248 -13.68 23.00 -21.78
CA THR A 248 -13.68 23.77 -20.54
C THR A 248 -14.88 24.70 -20.47
N LEU A 249 -15.27 25.08 -19.25
CA LEU A 249 -16.41 25.96 -18.98
C LEU A 249 -15.97 27.19 -18.17
N LYS A 250 -16.91 28.11 -17.96
CA LYS A 250 -16.71 29.23 -17.03
C LYS A 250 -17.28 28.89 -15.66
N MET A 251 -16.45 28.96 -14.61
CA MET A 251 -16.89 28.81 -13.23
C MET A 251 -16.51 30.05 -12.42
N ASN A 252 -17.50 30.79 -11.95
CA ASN A 252 -17.30 32.06 -11.24
C ASN A 252 -16.33 32.99 -11.99
N GLY A 253 -16.47 33.08 -13.32
CA GLY A 253 -15.64 33.91 -14.20
C GLY A 253 -14.27 33.35 -14.57
N LYS A 254 -13.87 32.19 -14.04
CA LYS A 254 -12.63 31.50 -14.39
C LYS A 254 -12.88 30.32 -15.32
N ILE A 255 -11.91 29.99 -16.17
CA ILE A 255 -11.97 28.79 -17.02
C ILE A 255 -11.60 27.56 -16.20
N VAL A 256 -12.43 26.52 -16.24
CA VAL A 256 -12.22 25.24 -15.57
C VAL A 256 -12.56 24.08 -16.53
N PRO A 257 -11.89 22.92 -16.38
CA PRO A 257 -10.66 22.73 -15.59
C PRO A 257 -9.47 23.49 -16.20
N GLU A 258 -8.46 23.79 -15.36
CA GLU A 258 -7.17 24.28 -15.85
C GLU A 258 -6.43 23.11 -16.50
N ILE A 259 -6.20 23.18 -17.81
CA ILE A 259 -5.52 22.12 -18.58
C ILE A 259 -4.30 22.70 -19.26
N GLU A 260 -3.13 22.29 -18.79
CA GLU A 260 -1.86 22.72 -19.33
C GLU A 260 -0.93 21.51 -19.55
N TYR A 261 -0.26 21.49 -20.71
CA TYR A 261 0.78 20.51 -20.97
C TYR A 261 2.06 20.92 -20.25
N GLN A 262 2.59 20.00 -19.47
CA GLN A 262 3.90 20.20 -18.85
C GLN A 262 5.01 19.85 -19.84
N GLU A 263 6.11 20.61 -19.79
CA GLU A 263 7.31 20.35 -20.57
C GLU A 263 8.51 20.16 -19.65
N ARG A 264 9.42 19.25 -20.02
CA ARG A 264 10.65 18.99 -19.27
C ARG A 264 11.85 18.89 -20.18
N ASN A 265 12.98 19.41 -19.70
CA ASN A 265 14.27 19.31 -20.35
C ASN A 265 15.14 18.28 -19.65
N VAL A 266 15.15 17.05 -20.16
CA VAL A 266 15.93 15.96 -19.58
C VAL A 266 17.27 15.85 -20.30
N SER A 267 18.36 16.19 -19.62
CA SER A 267 19.69 16.19 -20.24
C SER A 267 20.23 14.78 -20.46
N ARG A 268 20.99 14.58 -21.57
CA ARG A 268 21.70 13.30 -21.81
C ARG A 268 22.64 12.92 -20.67
N GLN A 269 23.23 13.92 -20.01
CA GLN A 269 24.10 13.69 -18.86
C GLN A 269 23.32 13.08 -17.68
N SER A 270 22.12 13.59 -17.39
CA SER A 270 21.24 13.04 -16.35
C SER A 270 20.82 11.61 -16.69
N ILE A 271 20.43 11.36 -17.95
CA ILE A 271 20.07 10.03 -18.44
C ILE A 271 21.25 9.05 -18.26
N ARG A 272 22.43 9.42 -18.71
CA ARG A 272 23.66 8.60 -18.56
C ARG A 272 23.98 8.32 -17.10
N LYS A 273 23.89 9.34 -16.24
CA LYS A 273 24.15 9.20 -14.78
C LYS A 273 23.21 8.20 -14.13
N MET A 274 21.92 8.21 -14.50
CA MET A 274 20.89 7.36 -13.90
C MET A 274 20.88 5.95 -14.47
N LEU A 275 20.98 5.82 -15.79
CA LEU A 275 20.90 4.52 -16.46
C LEU A 275 22.24 3.80 -16.58
N GLY A 276 23.35 4.52 -16.43
CA GLY A 276 24.68 3.97 -16.65
C GLY A 276 25.05 3.73 -18.13
N TYR A 277 24.22 4.22 -19.08
CA TYR A 277 24.39 4.05 -20.53
C TYR A 277 24.45 5.39 -21.24
N ASP A 278 25.20 5.42 -22.32
CA ASP A 278 25.10 6.48 -23.32
C ASP A 278 24.07 6.10 -24.38
N LEU A 279 22.97 6.83 -24.39
CA LEU A 279 21.93 6.69 -25.41
C LEU A 279 22.09 7.78 -26.47
N SER A 280 21.92 7.43 -27.74
CA SER A 280 21.80 8.38 -28.81
C SER A 280 20.51 9.21 -28.69
N GLY A 281 20.48 10.39 -29.30
CA GLY A 281 19.26 11.20 -29.36
C GLY A 281 18.07 10.45 -29.98
N GLN A 282 18.35 9.61 -31.01
CA GLN A 282 17.33 8.81 -31.68
C GLN A 282 16.76 7.70 -30.74
N GLU A 283 17.61 7.05 -29.95
CA GLU A 283 17.13 6.04 -28.96
C GLU A 283 16.29 6.69 -27.88
N ILE A 284 16.70 7.85 -27.36
CA ILE A 284 15.92 8.60 -26.38
C ILE A 284 14.56 8.99 -26.97
N HIS A 285 14.56 9.56 -28.17
CA HIS A 285 13.34 9.99 -28.84
C HIS A 285 12.39 8.81 -29.10
N SER A 286 12.89 7.71 -29.67
CA SER A 286 12.07 6.53 -29.97
C SER A 286 11.54 5.85 -28.70
N SER A 287 12.30 5.87 -27.61
CA SER A 287 11.86 5.34 -26.32
C SER A 287 10.71 6.15 -25.72
N LEU A 288 10.85 7.47 -25.75
CA LEU A 288 9.81 8.37 -25.24
C LEU A 288 8.55 8.37 -26.13
N ASP A 289 8.70 8.28 -27.44
CA ASP A 289 7.58 8.16 -28.38
C ASP A 289 6.75 6.89 -28.08
N ARG A 290 7.40 5.75 -27.84
CA ARG A 290 6.74 4.51 -27.39
C ARG A 290 5.97 4.66 -26.07
N MET A 291 6.43 5.55 -25.20
CA MET A 291 5.78 5.83 -23.91
C MET A 291 4.72 6.95 -24.00
N GLY A 292 4.48 7.45 -25.24
CA GLY A 292 3.42 8.42 -25.53
C GLY A 292 3.77 9.87 -25.27
N TYR A 293 5.06 10.21 -25.16
CA TYR A 293 5.50 11.59 -24.99
C TYR A 293 5.54 12.34 -26.31
N GLY A 294 5.30 13.65 -26.24
CA GLY A 294 5.51 14.57 -27.35
C GLY A 294 6.84 15.31 -27.25
N PHE A 295 7.13 16.10 -28.29
CA PHE A 295 8.35 16.89 -28.36
C PHE A 295 8.04 18.33 -28.80
N ASN A 296 8.74 19.28 -28.19
CA ASN A 296 8.75 20.69 -28.57
C ASN A 296 10.22 21.15 -28.59
N GLY A 297 10.87 21.06 -29.77
CA GLY A 297 12.32 21.21 -29.88
C GLY A 297 13.04 20.15 -29.04
N ASP A 298 13.90 20.58 -28.11
CA ASP A 298 14.63 19.69 -27.19
C ASP A 298 13.83 19.33 -25.91
N SER A 299 12.65 19.93 -25.74
CA SER A 299 11.80 19.66 -24.57
C SER A 299 10.88 18.47 -24.81
N VAL A 300 10.70 17.67 -23.78
CA VAL A 300 9.73 16.56 -23.73
C VAL A 300 8.40 17.08 -23.25
N VAL A 301 7.34 16.88 -24.04
CA VAL A 301 5.96 17.25 -23.70
C VAL A 301 5.28 16.07 -23.02
N ILE A 302 4.83 16.26 -21.77
CA ILE A 302 4.17 15.23 -20.97
C ILE A 302 2.70 15.15 -21.39
N PRO A 303 2.19 13.95 -21.75
CA PRO A 303 0.78 13.77 -22.05
C PRO A 303 -0.10 14.11 -20.85
N LEU A 304 -1.27 14.68 -21.05
CA LEU A 304 -2.18 15.10 -19.98
C LEU A 304 -2.53 13.95 -19.00
N TYR A 305 -2.73 12.74 -19.52
CA TYR A 305 -3.07 11.57 -18.72
C TYR A 305 -1.92 11.06 -17.83
N ARG A 306 -0.67 11.50 -18.07
CA ARG A 306 0.49 11.15 -17.25
C ARG A 306 0.59 12.07 -16.04
N THR A 307 -0.37 11.93 -15.14
CA THR A 307 -0.44 12.70 -13.89
C THR A 307 0.55 12.21 -12.83
N ASP A 308 1.30 11.19 -13.12
CA ASP A 308 2.34 10.54 -12.31
C ASP A 308 3.71 11.20 -12.45
N ILE A 309 3.97 11.92 -13.54
CA ILE A 309 5.27 12.53 -13.82
C ILE A 309 5.49 13.77 -12.96
N ILE A 310 6.31 13.64 -11.92
CA ILE A 310 6.59 14.68 -10.93
C ILE A 310 7.98 15.28 -11.12
N ALA A 311 8.96 14.45 -11.52
CA ALA A 311 10.37 14.82 -11.65
C ALA A 311 10.99 14.28 -12.95
N ASP A 312 12.20 14.74 -13.27
CA ASP A 312 12.93 14.29 -14.47
C ASP A 312 13.26 12.80 -14.42
N ILE A 313 13.41 12.25 -13.21
CA ILE A 313 13.67 10.82 -13.02
C ILE A 313 12.54 9.95 -13.55
N ASP A 314 11.29 10.39 -13.48
CA ASP A 314 10.13 9.66 -13.98
C ASP A 314 10.18 9.54 -15.50
N VAL A 315 10.62 10.62 -16.18
CA VAL A 315 10.86 10.61 -17.64
C VAL A 315 12.04 9.70 -18.00
N ILE A 316 13.10 9.69 -17.19
CA ILE A 316 14.27 8.81 -17.41
C ILE A 316 13.88 7.34 -17.24
N GLU A 317 13.04 7.01 -16.26
CA GLU A 317 12.50 5.66 -16.10
C GLU A 317 11.70 5.23 -17.33
N ASP A 318 10.87 6.12 -17.87
CA ASP A 318 10.11 5.83 -19.08
C ASP A 318 10.98 5.69 -20.33
N ILE A 319 12.10 6.42 -20.45
CA ILE A 319 13.10 6.15 -21.48
C ILE A 319 13.58 4.69 -21.39
N PHE A 320 13.81 4.21 -20.17
CA PHE A 320 14.27 2.85 -19.94
C PHE A 320 13.19 1.80 -20.29
N LYS A 321 11.95 2.03 -19.91
CA LYS A 321 10.80 1.19 -20.29
C LYS A 321 10.61 1.16 -21.81
N GLY A 322 10.67 2.31 -22.48
CA GLY A 322 10.54 2.41 -23.93
C GLY A 322 11.71 1.80 -24.70
N LEU A 323 12.93 1.83 -24.14
CA LEU A 323 14.08 1.13 -24.68
C LEU A 323 13.90 -0.39 -24.64
N GLY A 324 13.26 -0.89 -23.57
CA GLY A 324 13.05 -2.29 -23.24
C GLY A 324 14.16 -2.85 -22.35
N TYR A 325 13.75 -3.46 -21.24
CA TYR A 325 14.66 -4.03 -20.24
C TYR A 325 15.61 -5.09 -20.81
N ASP A 326 15.20 -5.83 -21.83
CA ASP A 326 16.01 -6.86 -22.49
C ASP A 326 17.25 -6.30 -23.22
N ARG A 327 17.24 -5.01 -23.57
CA ARG A 327 18.37 -4.33 -24.22
C ARG A 327 19.45 -3.90 -23.23
N VAL A 328 19.15 -3.93 -21.94
CA VAL A 328 20.07 -3.49 -20.90
C VAL A 328 21.17 -4.53 -20.69
N GLN A 329 22.39 -4.16 -21.02
CA GLN A 329 23.55 -5.02 -20.75
C GLN A 329 23.91 -4.98 -19.27
N ARG A 330 23.92 -6.15 -18.63
CA ARG A 330 24.40 -6.29 -17.27
C ARG A 330 25.88 -5.98 -17.21
N ARG A 331 26.28 -4.95 -16.48
CA ARG A 331 27.68 -4.68 -16.15
C ARG A 331 28.01 -5.33 -14.82
N LYS A 332 29.08 -6.10 -14.83
CA LYS A 332 29.65 -6.64 -13.60
C LYS A 332 30.71 -5.63 -13.16
N GLU A 333 30.39 -4.81 -12.18
CA GLU A 333 31.38 -3.92 -11.60
C GLU A 333 32.28 -4.75 -10.68
N SER A 334 33.59 -4.63 -10.89
CA SER A 334 34.58 -5.25 -10.03
C SER A 334 35.22 -4.15 -9.16
N PHE A 335 34.86 -4.13 -7.91
CA PHE A 335 35.54 -3.31 -6.93
C PHE A 335 36.05 -4.17 -5.78
N VAL A 336 37.23 -3.85 -5.30
CA VAL A 336 37.79 -4.49 -4.11
C VAL A 336 37.19 -3.80 -2.90
N SER A 337 36.44 -4.55 -2.13
CA SER A 337 35.87 -4.11 -0.86
C SER A 337 36.41 -4.98 0.26
N TYR A 338 36.91 -4.36 1.31
CA TYR A 338 37.31 -5.05 2.53
C TYR A 338 36.13 -4.99 3.50
N GLY A 339 35.47 -6.12 3.68
CA GLY A 339 34.45 -6.27 4.70
C GLY A 339 35.07 -6.51 6.08
N LYS A 340 34.38 -6.11 7.14
CA LYS A 340 34.66 -6.51 8.53
C LYS A 340 33.52 -7.42 8.98
N ALA A 341 33.89 -8.56 9.58
CA ALA A 341 32.88 -9.41 10.21
C ALA A 341 32.21 -8.66 11.38
N ASP A 342 30.90 -8.77 11.47
CA ASP A 342 30.15 -8.28 12.61
C ASP A 342 30.50 -9.14 13.83
N SER A 343 30.95 -8.50 14.92
CA SER A 343 31.38 -9.18 16.13
C SER A 343 30.21 -9.91 16.81
N LEU A 344 29.02 -9.31 16.82
CA LEU A 344 27.82 -9.92 17.40
C LEU A 344 27.43 -11.18 16.63
N ARG A 345 27.39 -11.13 15.29
CA ARG A 345 27.11 -12.29 14.45
C ARG A 345 28.14 -13.41 14.59
N SER A 346 29.39 -13.04 14.83
CA SER A 346 30.47 -14.03 15.09
C SER A 346 30.24 -14.78 16.39
N ILE A 347 29.82 -14.09 17.47
CA ILE A 347 29.50 -14.71 18.75
C ILE A 347 28.21 -15.54 18.66
N GLU A 348 27.17 -15.04 18.03
CA GLU A 348 25.95 -15.83 17.80
C GLU A 348 26.27 -17.14 17.05
N SER A 349 27.10 -17.09 16.02
CA SER A 349 27.53 -18.27 15.29
C SER A 349 28.30 -19.25 16.19
N LYS A 350 29.20 -18.73 17.04
CA LYS A 350 29.94 -19.53 18.02
C LYS A 350 28.97 -20.19 19.02
N LEU A 351 28.02 -19.42 19.56
CA LEU A 351 27.00 -19.93 20.49
C LEU A 351 26.17 -21.05 19.86
N ARG A 352 25.71 -20.89 18.60
CA ARG A 352 24.98 -21.96 17.91
C ARG A 352 25.77 -23.28 17.83
N HIS A 353 27.07 -23.22 17.54
CA HIS A 353 27.92 -24.41 17.50
C HIS A 353 28.09 -25.03 18.89
N LEU A 354 28.29 -24.22 19.92
CA LEU A 354 28.44 -24.72 21.30
C LEU A 354 27.16 -25.38 21.80
N LEU A 355 25.99 -24.76 21.56
CA LEU A 355 24.69 -25.19 22.08
C LEU A 355 24.25 -26.53 21.47
N VAL A 356 24.66 -26.85 20.23
CA VAL A 356 24.51 -28.19 19.66
C VAL A 356 25.28 -29.22 20.47
N GLY A 357 26.48 -28.86 20.96
CA GLY A 357 27.28 -29.74 21.82
C GLY A 357 26.64 -30.05 23.19
N TYR A 358 25.75 -29.16 23.65
CA TYR A 358 24.94 -29.34 24.86
C TYR A 358 23.61 -30.07 24.61
N ASP A 359 23.43 -30.66 23.41
CA ASP A 359 22.21 -31.36 22.99
C ASP A 359 20.96 -30.46 23.02
N LEU A 360 21.08 -29.22 22.54
CA LEU A 360 20.02 -28.24 22.46
C LEU A 360 19.63 -28.00 21.01
N ASN A 361 18.33 -27.91 20.76
CA ASN A 361 17.76 -27.58 19.44
C ASN A 361 17.43 -26.10 19.34
N GLU A 362 17.79 -25.47 18.23
CA GLU A 362 17.44 -24.07 17.97
C GLU A 362 15.93 -23.94 17.73
N SER A 363 15.31 -23.01 18.40
CA SER A 363 13.94 -22.55 18.14
C SER A 363 13.93 -21.11 17.68
N VAL A 364 12.94 -20.76 16.88
CA VAL A 364 12.71 -19.37 16.45
C VAL A 364 11.26 -19.06 16.70
N SER A 365 11.00 -18.12 17.56
CA SER A 365 9.67 -17.65 17.91
C SER A 365 9.40 -16.23 17.40
N SER A 366 8.13 -15.81 17.38
CA SER A 366 7.76 -14.45 17.02
C SER A 366 8.26 -13.44 18.05
N VAL A 367 8.79 -12.30 17.56
CA VAL A 367 9.11 -11.13 18.40
C VAL A 367 7.83 -10.47 18.92
N LEU A 368 6.72 -10.63 18.17
CA LEU A 368 5.41 -10.14 18.60
C LEU A 368 4.72 -11.21 19.46
N VAL A 369 4.28 -10.80 20.62
CA VAL A 369 3.69 -11.65 21.66
C VAL A 369 2.36 -11.09 22.12
N ASN A 370 1.61 -11.90 22.88
CA ASN A 370 0.36 -11.47 23.50
C ASN A 370 0.62 -10.94 24.92
N LYS A 371 0.26 -9.69 25.18
CA LYS A 371 0.41 -9.04 26.49
C LYS A 371 -0.27 -9.83 27.62
N ARG A 372 -1.50 -10.33 27.37
CA ARG A 372 -2.24 -11.10 28.39
C ARG A 372 -1.55 -12.43 28.69
N TYR A 373 -0.96 -13.04 27.66
CA TYR A 373 -0.20 -14.27 27.81
C TYR A 373 1.05 -14.06 28.67
N ILE A 374 1.80 -12.99 28.41
CA ILE A 374 2.95 -12.60 29.23
C ILE A 374 2.57 -12.40 30.69
N ALA A 375 1.44 -11.79 30.97
CA ALA A 375 0.93 -11.60 32.33
C ALA A 375 0.64 -12.92 33.07
N THR A 376 0.31 -14.01 32.37
CA THR A 376 0.12 -15.33 32.98
C THR A 376 1.40 -15.90 33.60
N TYR A 377 2.56 -15.46 33.16
CA TYR A 377 3.87 -15.80 33.73
C TYR A 377 4.30 -14.90 34.88
N GLY A 378 3.44 -13.96 35.30
CA GLY A 378 3.71 -13.05 36.41
C GLY A 378 4.51 -11.81 36.00
N PHE A 379 4.68 -11.57 34.72
CA PHE A 379 5.31 -10.34 34.21
C PHE A 379 4.23 -9.28 33.91
N ASN A 380 4.37 -8.13 34.51
CA ASN A 380 3.59 -6.93 34.21
C ASN A 380 4.47 -5.92 33.45
N ASP A 381 5.21 -6.41 32.47
CA ASP A 381 6.15 -5.60 31.73
C ASP A 381 5.41 -4.54 30.90
N GLU A 382 5.86 -3.31 31.00
CA GLU A 382 5.51 -2.22 30.10
C GLU A 382 6.31 -2.37 28.80
N GLY A 383 5.91 -3.33 27.97
CA GLY A 383 6.46 -3.52 26.63
C GLY A 383 5.88 -2.51 25.64
N MET A 384 6.49 -2.43 24.48
CA MET A 384 6.00 -1.63 23.36
C MET A 384 4.72 -2.28 22.79
N GLU A 385 3.58 -1.64 22.99
CA GLU A 385 2.29 -2.08 22.46
C GLU A 385 2.09 -1.60 21.02
N ILE A 386 1.43 -2.43 20.21
CA ILE A 386 1.08 -2.12 18.83
C ILE A 386 -0.33 -1.52 18.81
N LEU A 387 -0.46 -0.26 18.33
CA LEU A 387 -1.73 0.47 18.33
C LEU A 387 -2.83 -0.23 17.50
N ASN A 388 -2.47 -0.80 16.36
CA ASN A 388 -3.42 -1.46 15.45
C ASN A 388 -2.87 -2.84 15.04
N PRO A 389 -2.86 -3.83 15.96
CA PRO A 389 -2.30 -5.14 15.64
C PRO A 389 -3.19 -5.88 14.63
N VAL A 390 -2.55 -6.60 13.71
CA VAL A 390 -3.25 -7.45 12.73
C VAL A 390 -3.99 -8.59 13.44
N SER A 391 -3.44 -9.07 14.57
CA SER A 391 -4.04 -10.09 15.43
C SER A 391 -3.96 -9.65 16.88
N GLN A 392 -5.03 -9.88 17.64
CA GLN A 392 -5.06 -9.67 19.09
C GLN A 392 -4.10 -10.61 19.86
N GLU A 393 -3.57 -11.62 19.20
CA GLU A 393 -2.57 -12.54 19.77
C GLU A 393 -1.13 -11.99 19.62
N GLN A 394 -0.94 -10.87 18.92
CA GLN A 394 0.35 -10.26 18.62
C GLN A 394 0.28 -8.75 18.82
N ASP A 395 -0.02 -8.34 20.04
CA ASP A 395 -0.31 -6.94 20.42
C ASP A 395 0.85 -6.21 21.09
N MET A 396 1.98 -6.91 21.37
CA MET A 396 3.14 -6.34 22.06
C MET A 396 4.45 -6.91 21.54
N VAL A 397 5.51 -6.12 21.56
CA VAL A 397 6.89 -6.59 21.30
C VAL A 397 7.43 -7.27 22.57
N ARG A 398 8.05 -8.43 22.44
CA ARG A 398 8.57 -9.19 23.59
C ARG A 398 9.68 -8.45 24.33
N THR A 399 9.61 -8.48 25.65
CA THR A 399 10.61 -7.90 26.54
C THR A 399 11.57 -8.95 27.09
N ARG A 400 11.27 -10.23 26.93
CA ARG A 400 12.01 -11.39 27.45
C ARG A 400 11.89 -12.58 26.52
N MET A 401 12.86 -13.49 26.62
CA MET A 401 12.87 -14.72 25.85
C MET A 401 12.10 -15.87 26.54
N SER A 402 12.14 -15.95 27.87
CA SER A 402 11.54 -17.06 28.64
C SER A 402 10.07 -17.33 28.33
N PRO A 403 9.16 -16.34 28.19
CA PRO A 403 7.79 -16.60 27.78
C PRO A 403 7.66 -17.21 26.40
N SER A 404 8.49 -16.80 25.45
CA SER A 404 8.51 -17.35 24.09
C SER A 404 8.95 -18.82 24.07
N LEU A 405 10.00 -19.17 24.83
CA LEU A 405 10.44 -20.56 25.00
C LEU A 405 9.36 -21.41 25.66
N MET A 406 8.66 -20.87 26.66
CA MET A 406 7.55 -21.58 27.29
C MET A 406 6.41 -21.83 26.31
N GLN A 407 6.09 -20.87 25.45
CA GLN A 407 5.09 -21.09 24.39
C GLN A 407 5.53 -22.19 23.43
N THR A 408 6.82 -22.23 23.08
CA THR A 408 7.38 -23.31 22.26
C THR A 408 7.17 -24.68 22.92
N PHE A 409 7.42 -24.84 24.22
CA PHE A 409 7.12 -26.07 24.94
C PHE A 409 5.63 -26.41 24.94
N MET A 410 4.77 -25.41 25.14
CA MET A 410 3.32 -25.61 25.12
C MET A 410 2.83 -26.06 23.74
N ASN A 411 3.36 -25.50 22.66
CA ASN A 411 3.01 -25.91 21.31
C ASN A 411 3.51 -27.33 20.99
N ASN A 412 4.55 -27.79 21.67
CA ASN A 412 5.19 -29.08 21.48
C ASN A 412 4.90 -30.11 22.61
N PHE A 413 3.91 -29.89 23.47
CA PHE A 413 3.64 -30.73 24.65
C PHE A 413 3.34 -32.20 24.33
N ARG A 414 2.99 -32.54 23.10
CA ARG A 414 2.74 -33.89 22.61
C ARG A 414 3.99 -34.61 22.13
N ASN A 415 5.07 -33.90 21.93
CA ASN A 415 6.34 -34.44 21.47
C ASN A 415 7.06 -35.15 22.64
N PRO A 416 7.95 -36.11 22.34
CA PRO A 416 8.76 -36.81 23.35
C PRO A 416 9.58 -35.85 24.21
N TYR A 417 9.85 -36.29 25.45
CA TYR A 417 10.76 -35.63 26.38
C TYR A 417 12.04 -36.45 26.50
N PRO A 418 13.23 -35.86 26.81
CA PRO A 418 13.41 -34.43 27.16
C PRO A 418 13.24 -33.51 25.95
N GLN A 419 12.66 -32.29 26.16
CA GLN A 419 12.71 -31.23 25.19
C GLN A 419 13.74 -30.21 25.64
N ARG A 420 14.74 -29.99 24.82
CA ARG A 420 15.91 -29.14 25.10
C ARG A 420 16.01 -28.13 23.97
N ILE A 421 15.76 -26.86 24.24
CA ILE A 421 15.71 -25.83 23.22
C ILE A 421 16.52 -24.61 23.63
N TYR A 422 16.99 -23.88 22.63
CA TYR A 422 17.51 -22.54 22.79
C TYR A 422 16.97 -21.60 21.70
N GLU A 423 17.02 -20.32 21.95
CA GLU A 423 16.72 -19.31 20.95
C GLU A 423 17.70 -18.14 21.13
N ILE A 424 18.28 -17.66 20.01
CA ILE A 424 19.04 -16.43 19.94
C ILE A 424 18.19 -15.42 19.18
N GLY A 425 17.85 -14.32 19.83
CA GLY A 425 16.99 -13.34 19.20
C GLY A 425 16.82 -12.05 20.01
N SER A 426 16.18 -11.07 19.38
CA SER A 426 16.01 -9.75 19.99
C SER A 426 14.85 -9.72 20.99
N VAL A 427 15.05 -8.96 22.05
CA VAL A 427 14.02 -8.50 23.00
C VAL A 427 14.11 -6.97 23.11
N PHE A 428 13.01 -6.33 23.50
CA PHE A 428 12.96 -4.87 23.65
C PHE A 428 12.75 -4.48 25.12
N VAL A 429 13.77 -3.90 25.71
CA VAL A 429 13.78 -3.50 27.12
C VAL A 429 14.08 -2.01 27.19
N GLU A 430 13.22 -1.24 27.89
CA GLU A 430 13.39 0.20 28.08
C GLU A 430 13.60 0.98 26.75
N GLY A 431 12.88 0.57 25.69
CA GLY A 431 12.96 1.20 24.36
C GLY A 431 14.22 0.88 23.57
N ARG A 432 15.00 -0.11 23.99
CA ARG A 432 16.21 -0.57 23.30
C ARG A 432 16.11 -2.04 22.91
N GLU A 433 16.62 -2.34 21.74
CA GLU A 433 16.77 -3.71 21.27
C GLU A 433 18.01 -4.34 21.90
N LYS A 434 17.87 -5.58 22.39
CA LYS A 434 18.94 -6.40 22.93
C LYS A 434 18.88 -7.79 22.35
N ASP A 435 20.02 -8.36 21.97
CA ASP A 435 20.11 -9.73 21.56
C ASP A 435 20.39 -10.63 22.77
N VAL A 436 19.49 -11.61 22.95
CA VAL A 436 19.47 -12.47 24.12
C VAL A 436 19.52 -13.92 23.66
N LEU A 437 20.34 -14.73 24.36
CA LEU A 437 20.28 -16.17 24.33
C LEU A 437 19.30 -16.64 25.41
N GLY A 438 18.22 -17.30 25.01
CA GLY A 438 17.35 -18.05 25.92
C GLY A 438 17.62 -19.54 25.84
N ILE A 439 17.66 -20.26 26.96
CA ILE A 439 17.81 -21.71 27.03
C ILE A 439 16.67 -22.27 27.88
N GLY A 440 16.05 -23.36 27.44
CA GLY A 440 15.02 -24.03 28.19
C GLY A 440 15.11 -25.56 28.09
N ILE A 441 14.80 -26.25 29.18
CA ILE A 441 14.73 -27.70 29.25
C ILE A 441 13.44 -28.09 29.95
N ALA A 442 12.65 -28.94 29.31
CA ALA A 442 11.47 -29.57 29.87
C ALA A 442 11.70 -31.08 29.96
N ASP A 443 11.72 -31.60 31.18
CA ASP A 443 11.87 -33.04 31.44
C ASP A 443 11.45 -33.40 32.87
N ARG A 444 11.23 -34.67 33.15
CA ARG A 444 10.91 -35.17 34.50
C ARG A 444 12.03 -34.90 35.51
N THR A 445 13.26 -34.92 35.04
CA THR A 445 14.50 -34.76 35.83
C THR A 445 15.12 -33.40 35.71
N ALA A 446 14.49 -32.45 34.95
CA ALA A 446 15.00 -31.10 34.78
C ALA A 446 15.26 -30.40 36.15
N SER A 447 16.47 -29.92 36.34
CA SER A 447 16.92 -29.41 37.63
C SER A 447 17.73 -28.09 37.52
N PHE A 448 17.76 -27.34 38.61
CA PHE A 448 18.60 -26.15 38.73
C PHE A 448 20.08 -26.41 38.40
N SER A 449 20.61 -27.59 38.84
CA SER A 449 22.01 -27.96 38.59
C SER A 449 22.31 -28.19 37.12
N GLU A 450 21.35 -28.74 36.36
CA GLU A 450 21.50 -28.97 34.93
C GLU A 450 21.58 -27.64 34.16
N ILE A 451 20.61 -26.75 34.35
CA ILE A 451 20.60 -25.46 33.65
C ILE A 451 21.79 -24.60 34.06
N LYS A 452 22.20 -24.64 35.34
CA LYS A 452 23.42 -23.99 35.83
C LYS A 452 24.64 -24.50 35.08
N GLY A 453 24.80 -25.84 34.94
CA GLY A 453 25.93 -26.44 34.25
C GLY A 453 26.06 -25.96 32.80
N ILE A 454 24.94 -25.82 32.10
CA ILE A 454 24.94 -25.33 30.71
C ILE A 454 25.36 -23.85 30.65
N PHE A 455 24.78 -22.97 31.46
CA PHE A 455 25.17 -21.55 31.44
C PHE A 455 26.63 -21.34 31.83
N VAL A 456 27.12 -22.07 32.85
CA VAL A 456 28.51 -22.03 33.25
C VAL A 456 29.41 -22.52 32.12
N GLY A 457 29.10 -23.67 31.52
CA GLY A 457 29.89 -24.18 30.41
C GLY A 457 29.90 -23.24 29.22
N VAL A 458 28.75 -22.63 28.87
CA VAL A 458 28.70 -21.63 27.79
C VAL A 458 29.60 -20.44 28.06
N LEU A 459 29.64 -19.93 29.30
CA LEU A 459 30.55 -18.82 29.69
C LEU A 459 32.01 -19.23 29.56
N GLU A 460 32.38 -20.44 30.07
CA GLU A 460 33.76 -20.96 30.01
C GLU A 460 34.17 -21.20 28.55
N ASP A 461 33.33 -21.79 27.72
CA ASP A 461 33.56 -22.02 26.28
C ASP A 461 33.70 -20.74 25.46
N LEU A 462 33.06 -19.64 25.93
CA LEU A 462 33.28 -18.30 25.38
C LEU A 462 34.58 -17.66 25.85
N GLY A 463 35.26 -18.23 26.86
CA GLY A 463 36.50 -17.73 27.46
C GLY A 463 36.26 -16.72 28.59
N ILE A 464 35.10 -16.72 29.19
CA ILE A 464 34.76 -15.84 30.31
C ILE A 464 35.07 -16.57 31.61
N GLU A 465 36.23 -16.25 32.22
CA GLU A 465 36.69 -16.90 33.43
C GLU A 465 36.24 -16.17 34.72
N LYS A 466 35.90 -14.86 34.62
CA LYS A 466 35.52 -14.03 35.76
C LYS A 466 34.04 -13.69 35.75
N TYR A 467 33.27 -14.47 36.43
CA TYR A 467 31.85 -14.23 36.66
C TYR A 467 31.46 -14.63 38.09
N GLU A 468 30.37 -14.07 38.57
CA GLU A 468 29.78 -14.45 39.86
C GLU A 468 28.36 -14.93 39.66
N ILE A 469 28.02 -16.01 40.39
CA ILE A 469 26.64 -16.49 40.45
C ILE A 469 26.06 -16.07 41.80
N ILE A 470 25.04 -15.20 41.73
CA ILE A 470 24.43 -14.61 42.91
C ILE A 470 22.97 -15.12 43.04
N ARG A 471 22.42 -15.01 44.25
CA ARG A 471 20.98 -15.22 44.46
C ARG A 471 20.20 -14.16 43.69
N ASP A 472 19.14 -14.60 42.99
CA ASP A 472 18.27 -13.72 42.22
C ASP A 472 16.77 -14.08 42.44
N GLU A 473 15.89 -13.17 42.05
CA GLU A 473 14.46 -13.36 42.09
C GLU A 473 13.83 -12.89 40.78
N GLN A 474 13.05 -13.76 40.17
CA GLN A 474 12.35 -13.50 38.90
C GLN A 474 10.90 -14.00 39.01
N ALA A 475 9.94 -13.24 38.52
CA ALA A 475 8.50 -13.48 38.71
C ALA A 475 8.02 -14.87 38.24
N MET A 476 8.59 -15.39 37.17
CA MET A 476 8.22 -16.67 36.58
C MET A 476 8.80 -17.87 37.32
N TYR A 477 9.77 -17.67 38.21
CA TYR A 477 10.62 -18.73 38.76
C TYR A 477 10.31 -19.03 40.23
N ALA A 478 10.70 -20.20 40.68
CA ALA A 478 10.50 -20.64 42.06
C ALA A 478 11.43 -19.87 43.01
N PRO A 479 10.93 -19.30 44.12
CA PRO A 479 11.74 -18.59 45.10
C PRO A 479 12.88 -19.44 45.64
N GLY A 480 14.10 -18.88 45.65
CA GLY A 480 15.32 -19.60 46.07
C GLY A 480 15.87 -20.62 45.09
N ARG A 481 15.29 -20.72 43.90
CA ARG A 481 15.69 -21.59 42.79
C ARG A 481 16.04 -20.78 41.52
N VAL A 482 16.49 -19.55 41.72
CA VAL A 482 16.95 -18.63 40.65
C VAL A 482 18.30 -18.07 41.02
N ALA A 483 19.18 -17.99 40.04
CA ALA A 483 20.49 -17.32 40.17
C ALA A 483 20.69 -16.30 39.04
N GLY A 484 21.29 -15.18 39.39
CA GLY A 484 21.78 -14.18 38.46
C GLY A 484 23.23 -14.44 38.08
N ILE A 485 23.61 -14.08 36.87
CA ILE A 485 24.97 -14.11 36.35
C ILE A 485 25.52 -12.69 36.32
N MET A 486 26.63 -12.45 36.96
CA MET A 486 27.28 -11.12 37.06
C MET A 486 28.65 -11.15 36.42
N ILE A 487 28.99 -10.14 35.63
CA ILE A 487 30.32 -9.83 35.16
C ILE A 487 30.64 -8.37 35.57
N GLU A 488 31.74 -8.11 36.26
CA GLU A 488 32.16 -6.76 36.66
C GLU A 488 31.05 -5.90 37.29
N LYS A 489 30.23 -6.50 38.17
CA LYS A 489 29.07 -5.88 38.84
C LYS A 489 27.87 -5.60 37.94
N ARG A 490 27.90 -6.01 36.66
CA ARG A 490 26.74 -5.96 35.72
C ARG A 490 26.04 -7.28 35.70
N LYS A 491 24.73 -7.26 35.78
CA LYS A 491 23.92 -8.48 35.59
C LYS A 491 23.74 -8.73 34.10
N ILE A 492 24.32 -9.83 33.62
CA ILE A 492 24.27 -10.21 32.21
C ILE A 492 23.25 -11.30 31.90
N GLY A 493 22.68 -11.93 32.92
CA GLY A 493 21.70 -13.01 32.73
C GLY A 493 21.19 -13.59 34.03
N PHE A 494 20.35 -14.60 33.88
CA PHE A 494 19.80 -15.39 35.00
C PHE A 494 19.40 -16.77 34.50
N PHE A 495 19.23 -17.71 35.43
CA PHE A 495 18.67 -19.04 35.16
C PHE A 495 18.01 -19.58 36.42
N GLY A 496 17.04 -20.52 36.23
CA GLY A 496 16.35 -21.11 37.39
C GLY A 496 15.29 -22.12 37.02
N GLU A 497 14.56 -22.59 38.07
CA GLU A 497 13.44 -23.51 37.94
C GLU A 497 12.13 -22.71 37.81
N VAL A 498 11.31 -22.99 36.78
CA VAL A 498 10.01 -22.36 36.60
C VAL A 498 9.08 -22.74 37.76
N HIS A 499 8.36 -21.74 38.29
CA HIS A 499 7.51 -21.95 39.45
C HIS A 499 6.37 -22.95 39.16
N PRO A 500 6.17 -24.00 40.01
CA PRO A 500 5.14 -25.03 39.79
C PRO A 500 3.71 -24.50 39.64
N ARG A 501 3.41 -23.35 40.27
CA ARG A 501 2.12 -22.66 40.10
C ARG A 501 1.93 -22.14 38.67
N ILE A 502 2.97 -21.58 38.07
CA ILE A 502 2.95 -21.12 36.68
C ILE A 502 2.74 -22.31 35.73
N LEU A 503 3.51 -23.39 35.89
CA LEU A 503 3.38 -24.59 35.07
C LEU A 503 1.95 -25.16 35.16
N ARG A 504 1.37 -25.20 36.34
CA ARG A 504 -0.02 -25.66 36.56
C ARG A 504 -1.03 -24.75 35.86
N ASN A 505 -0.88 -23.43 35.97
CA ASN A 505 -1.80 -22.47 35.39
C ASN A 505 -1.87 -22.57 33.87
N ILE A 506 -0.73 -22.86 33.20
CA ILE A 506 -0.66 -23.02 31.76
C ILE A 506 -0.90 -24.47 31.29
N GLY A 507 -1.07 -25.42 32.19
CA GLY A 507 -1.31 -26.84 31.88
C GLY A 507 -0.04 -27.65 31.53
N MET A 508 1.16 -27.12 31.82
CA MET A 508 2.41 -27.83 31.62
C MET A 508 2.61 -28.88 32.72
N LYS A 509 2.80 -30.13 32.32
CA LYS A 509 2.92 -31.28 33.23
C LYS A 509 4.35 -31.63 33.62
N MET A 510 5.32 -31.14 32.89
CA MET A 510 6.74 -31.43 33.12
C MET A 510 7.38 -30.28 33.90
N PRO A 511 8.35 -30.57 34.79
CA PRO A 511 9.27 -29.56 35.29
C PRO A 511 9.99 -28.87 34.15
N VAL A 512 10.20 -27.56 34.30
CA VAL A 512 10.92 -26.73 33.33
C VAL A 512 11.97 -25.90 34.02
N VAL A 513 13.17 -25.91 33.45
CA VAL A 513 14.28 -25.00 33.84
C VAL A 513 14.66 -24.14 32.64
N MET A 514 14.92 -22.88 32.89
CA MET A 514 15.20 -21.89 31.84
C MET A 514 16.16 -20.81 32.31
N GLY A 515 16.70 -20.08 31.36
CA GLY A 515 17.48 -18.88 31.65
C GLY A 515 17.69 -18.03 30.41
N GLU A 516 18.18 -16.84 30.64
CA GLU A 516 18.48 -15.84 29.60
C GLU A 516 19.85 -15.25 29.84
N LEU A 517 20.57 -14.93 28.74
CA LEU A 517 21.87 -14.30 28.75
C LEU A 517 21.89 -13.17 27.73
N ASP A 518 22.21 -11.96 28.14
CA ASP A 518 22.38 -10.80 27.27
C ASP A 518 23.71 -10.92 26.51
N ILE A 519 23.63 -11.16 25.20
CA ILE A 519 24.82 -11.45 24.36
C ILE A 519 25.68 -10.18 24.22
N GLN A 520 25.07 -9.00 24.19
CA GLN A 520 25.80 -7.74 24.04
C GLN A 520 26.62 -7.42 25.29
N GLU A 521 26.07 -7.69 26.47
CA GLU A 521 26.77 -7.51 27.74
C GLU A 521 27.90 -8.55 27.94
N VAL A 522 27.77 -9.73 27.33
CA VAL A 522 28.84 -10.74 27.31
C VAL A 522 30.06 -10.29 26.51
N MET A 523 29.83 -9.45 25.48
CA MET A 523 30.86 -8.94 24.58
C MET A 523 31.59 -7.68 25.11
N SER A 524 30.99 -6.97 26.04
CA SER A 524 31.49 -5.71 26.58
C SER A 524 32.45 -5.92 27.76
#